data_f9fff175080491aa76de9594eb63284a
#
_entry.id   f9fff175080491aa76de9594eb63284a
#
_cell.length_a   1.000
_cell.length_b   1.000
_cell.length_c   1.000
_cell.angle_alpha   90.00
_cell.angle_beta   90.00
_cell.angle_gamma   90.00
#
_symmetry.space_group_name_H-M   'P 1'
#
loop_
_entity.id
_entity.type
_entity.pdbx_description
1 polymer ?
#
loop_
_entity_poly.entity_id
_entity_poly.type
_entity_poly.pdbx_seq_one_letter_code
_entity_poly.pdbx_strand_id
1 'polypeptide(L)'
;DGSMYFAIGGRKVQSGLYRVSYPGEEKTAPISTRPRVNELAKLRQKLENLHIGKHPKALEIAWPHTDHPDRFVRWAALMAIQHLPIEKWATKALTEKDSGKRANILLSLSKAAGIDPFHRKDTDSPVDRKMGQKILQSLLQIKWSELTPSERLSLVRTYQVAMVRFGKPSPKVTNKIITQLDPRFPSESFEMNWLLCETLSYLEAPTAAQKGISILMRAPTQEEQMEYARSLRNLKSGWTRELRTHYFNWFLKAANYRGGASFTKFIEFIRNDAVASLSPAEQKGLAGLLAKKAVMKSPAEVMAEAMAGRTFVKNWELEELSKSSSSGLKGRNFQVGQKMFAAGGCYACHRFGNQGGMNGPDLTGSGGRYSPHDLLEQIMYPSKEINEQFVPTFVTLKSGEALSGVVVNLNGDRVTLNTDLYNPNQRTSVQRKEIQSMGPSTVSPMPPGLLNMMEKEEIMDLLAYILSGGDTNHRFFSN
;
A
#
# COMPACT_ATOMS: atom_id res chain seq x y z
N ASP A 1 29.07 11.08 18.82
CA ASP A 1 29.38 12.51 18.80
C ASP A 1 28.13 13.37 19.04
N GLY A 2 26.93 12.78 19.22
CA GLY A 2 25.68 13.48 19.44
C GLY A 2 25.04 14.05 18.15
N SER A 3 25.63 13.83 17.01
CA SER A 3 25.06 14.23 15.72
C SER A 3 24.16 13.12 15.16
N MET A 4 23.15 13.51 14.39
CA MET A 4 22.32 12.60 13.63
C MET A 4 22.87 12.47 12.20
N TYR A 5 23.05 11.25 11.73
CA TYR A 5 23.46 10.97 10.35
C TYR A 5 22.32 10.30 9.61
N PHE A 6 22.05 10.76 8.39
CA PHE A 6 21.09 10.11 7.52
C PHE A 6 21.57 10.11 6.08
N ALA A 7 21.19 9.05 5.37
CA ALA A 7 21.44 8.92 3.95
C ALA A 7 20.15 9.17 3.17
N ILE A 8 20.28 9.91 2.09
CA ILE A 8 19.23 10.01 1.07
C ILE A 8 19.68 9.29 -0.19
N GLY A 9 18.75 8.79 -0.94
CA GLY A 9 19.02 8.14 -2.21
C GLY A 9 17.75 7.50 -2.75
N GLY A 10 17.81 7.12 -4.00
CA GLY A 10 16.70 6.46 -4.66
C GLY A 10 17.03 6.10 -6.10
N ARG A 11 16.11 5.42 -6.76
CA ARG A 11 16.30 5.04 -8.15
C ARG A 11 16.41 6.29 -9.04
N LYS A 12 17.53 6.44 -9.76
CA LYS A 12 17.86 7.58 -10.63
C LYS A 12 18.06 8.92 -9.90
N VAL A 13 18.34 8.87 -8.59
CA VAL A 13 18.66 10.03 -7.77
C VAL A 13 20.06 9.85 -7.18
N GLN A 14 20.83 10.92 -7.10
CA GLN A 14 22.13 10.87 -6.44
C GLN A 14 21.94 10.62 -4.95
N SER A 15 22.69 9.66 -4.41
CA SER A 15 22.73 9.41 -2.97
C SER A 15 23.60 10.45 -2.26
N GLY A 16 23.21 10.82 -1.05
CA GLY A 16 23.97 11.71 -0.18
C GLY A 16 23.97 11.21 1.25
N LEU A 17 25.03 11.50 1.97
CA LEU A 17 25.14 11.29 3.42
C LEU A 17 25.17 12.66 4.08
N TYR A 18 24.28 12.88 5.02
CA TYR A 18 24.12 14.15 5.72
C TYR A 18 24.40 13.98 7.19
N ARG A 19 24.99 15.00 7.80
CA ARG A 19 25.18 15.12 9.24
C ARG A 19 24.38 16.31 9.73
N VAL A 20 23.56 16.12 10.73
CA VAL A 20 22.86 17.17 11.47
C VAL A 20 23.48 17.27 12.84
N SER A 21 23.99 18.45 13.18
CA SER A 21 24.58 18.75 14.48
C SER A 21 23.76 19.83 15.18
N TYR A 22 23.55 19.68 16.46
CA TYR A 22 22.91 20.69 17.27
C TYR A 22 23.92 21.79 17.62
N PRO A 23 23.70 23.06 17.27
CA PRO A 23 24.64 24.16 17.56
C PRO A 23 24.43 24.81 18.94
N GLY A 24 23.42 24.37 19.72
CA GLY A 24 23.14 24.92 21.06
C GLY A 24 24.13 24.44 22.12
N GLU A 25 23.97 24.99 23.33
CA GLU A 25 24.88 24.72 24.48
C GLU A 25 24.43 23.51 25.33
N GLU A 26 23.21 22.97 25.09
CA GLU A 26 22.74 21.81 25.83
C GLU A 26 23.58 20.56 25.48
N LYS A 27 23.70 19.67 26.46
CA LYS A 27 24.46 18.43 26.28
C LYS A 27 23.80 17.52 25.26
N THR A 28 24.43 17.30 24.12
CA THR A 28 24.07 16.33 23.09
C THR A 28 24.79 14.98 23.24
N ALA A 29 25.29 14.67 24.46
CA ALA A 29 25.93 13.40 24.73
C ALA A 29 24.98 12.24 24.41
N PRO A 30 25.46 11.14 23.82
CA PRO A 30 24.62 10.00 23.51
C PRO A 30 23.89 9.52 24.77
N ILE A 31 22.57 9.42 24.68
CA ILE A 31 21.78 8.77 25.73
C ILE A 31 22.22 7.30 25.75
N SER A 32 22.35 6.73 26.95
CA SER A 32 22.65 5.29 27.08
C SER A 32 21.61 4.51 26.28
N THR A 33 22.07 3.86 25.21
CA THR A 33 21.25 2.99 24.35
C THR A 33 21.00 1.64 24.99
N ARG A 34 21.42 1.42 26.25
CA ARG A 34 21.08 0.18 26.95
C ARG A 34 19.57 0.17 27.16
N PRO A 35 18.82 -0.68 26.44
CA PRO A 35 17.38 -0.76 26.60
C PRO A 35 17.08 -1.15 28.05
N ARG A 36 16.02 -0.62 28.63
CA ARG A 36 15.49 -1.16 29.89
C ARG A 36 15.09 -2.61 29.62
N VAL A 37 15.91 -3.54 30.07
CA VAL A 37 15.71 -4.95 29.84
C VAL A 37 14.58 -5.42 30.75
N ASN A 38 13.38 -5.54 30.20
CA ASN A 38 12.24 -6.18 30.86
C ASN A 38 12.33 -7.72 30.72
N GLU A 39 11.46 -8.44 31.39
CA GLU A 39 11.46 -9.91 31.39
C GLU A 39 11.25 -10.50 29.98
N LEU A 40 10.41 -9.88 29.15
CA LEU A 40 10.22 -10.31 27.74
C LEU A 40 11.50 -10.13 26.93
N ALA A 41 12.23 -9.03 27.12
CA ALA A 41 13.50 -8.81 26.45
C ALA A 41 14.58 -9.83 26.91
N LYS A 42 14.63 -10.18 28.21
CA LYS A 42 15.51 -11.23 28.71
C LYS A 42 15.17 -12.59 28.11
N LEU A 43 13.89 -12.94 28.08
CA LEU A 43 13.40 -14.18 27.47
C LEU A 43 13.77 -14.23 25.98
N ARG A 44 13.51 -13.16 25.24
CA ARG A 44 13.90 -13.07 23.84
C ARG A 44 15.39 -13.29 23.64
N GLN A 45 16.24 -12.58 24.38
CA GLN A 45 17.71 -12.75 24.32
C GLN A 45 18.13 -14.18 24.61
N LYS A 46 17.53 -14.81 25.63
CA LYS A 46 17.78 -16.22 25.93
C LYS A 46 17.47 -17.14 24.75
N LEU A 47 16.35 -16.90 24.06
CA LEU A 47 15.95 -17.65 22.87
C LEU A 47 16.84 -17.35 21.67
N GLU A 48 17.21 -16.10 21.46
CA GLU A 48 18.14 -15.68 20.40
C GLU A 48 19.53 -16.30 20.55
N ASN A 49 20.01 -16.47 21.78
CA ASN A 49 21.27 -17.16 22.04
C ASN A 49 21.24 -18.66 21.61
N LEU A 50 20.06 -19.25 21.44
CA LEU A 50 19.92 -20.61 20.92
C LEU A 50 20.06 -20.68 19.40
N HIS A 51 20.01 -19.55 18.68
CA HIS A 51 20.13 -19.51 17.22
C HIS A 51 21.53 -19.94 16.72
N ILE A 52 22.54 -19.94 17.59
CA ILE A 52 23.91 -20.38 17.26
C ILE A 52 23.99 -21.93 17.16
N GLY A 53 22.92 -22.65 17.41
CA GLY A 53 22.71 -24.02 16.93
C GLY A 53 23.36 -25.16 17.73
N LYS A 54 24.03 -24.88 18.89
CA LYS A 54 24.80 -25.92 19.62
C LYS A 54 24.30 -26.25 21.02
N HIS A 55 23.20 -25.63 21.47
CA HIS A 55 22.72 -25.88 22.82
C HIS A 55 21.92 -27.20 22.87
N PRO A 56 22.32 -28.20 23.71
CA PRO A 56 21.73 -29.54 23.68
C PRO A 56 20.22 -29.54 24.04
N LYS A 57 19.76 -28.58 24.84
CA LYS A 57 18.36 -28.41 25.26
C LYS A 57 17.60 -27.32 24.48
N ALA A 58 18.11 -26.88 23.31
CA ALA A 58 17.49 -25.78 22.58
C ALA A 58 16.01 -26.06 22.24
N LEU A 59 15.68 -27.29 21.81
CA LEU A 59 14.32 -27.68 21.51
C LEU A 59 13.40 -27.60 22.74
N GLU A 60 13.85 -28.11 23.87
CA GLU A 60 13.10 -28.11 25.14
C GLU A 60 12.83 -26.68 25.62
N ILE A 61 13.83 -25.82 25.53
CA ILE A 61 13.72 -24.42 25.97
C ILE A 61 12.83 -23.60 25.02
N ALA A 62 12.95 -23.78 23.70
CA ALA A 62 12.25 -22.94 22.72
C ALA A 62 10.78 -23.38 22.48
N TRP A 63 10.49 -24.70 22.57
CA TRP A 63 9.17 -25.24 22.24
C TRP A 63 8.01 -24.61 23.01
N PRO A 64 8.09 -24.34 24.34
CA PRO A 64 7.01 -23.72 25.09
C PRO A 64 6.63 -22.32 24.62
N HIS A 65 7.50 -21.65 23.84
CA HIS A 65 7.33 -20.27 23.40
C HIS A 65 6.96 -20.13 21.93
N THR A 66 6.66 -21.21 21.22
CA THR A 66 6.32 -21.19 19.78
C THR A 66 4.95 -20.60 19.45
N ASP A 67 4.11 -20.39 20.45
CA ASP A 67 2.80 -19.73 20.42
C ASP A 67 2.72 -18.51 21.34
N HIS A 68 3.86 -18.04 21.86
CA HIS A 68 3.89 -16.93 22.79
C HIS A 68 3.16 -15.69 22.23
N PRO A 69 2.31 -14.96 23.02
CA PRO A 69 1.55 -13.82 22.56
C PRO A 69 2.42 -12.69 22.03
N ASP A 70 3.57 -12.44 22.67
CA ASP A 70 4.57 -11.49 22.13
C ASP A 70 5.21 -12.07 20.87
N ARG A 71 5.07 -11.32 19.74
CA ARG A 71 5.53 -11.75 18.42
C ARG A 71 7.04 -11.95 18.33
N PHE A 72 7.81 -11.17 19.07
CA PHE A 72 9.27 -11.22 19.01
C PHE A 72 9.82 -12.40 19.79
N VAL A 73 9.22 -12.72 20.93
CA VAL A 73 9.53 -13.93 21.69
C VAL A 73 9.14 -15.18 20.88
N ARG A 74 7.93 -15.21 20.33
CA ARG A 74 7.46 -16.30 19.46
C ARG A 74 8.39 -16.51 18.26
N TRP A 75 8.78 -15.41 17.58
CA TRP A 75 9.70 -15.48 16.45
C TRP A 75 11.07 -16.03 16.86
N ALA A 76 11.66 -15.54 17.96
CA ALA A 76 12.94 -16.01 18.46
C ALA A 76 12.90 -17.52 18.78
N ALA A 77 11.82 -18.01 19.39
CA ALA A 77 11.62 -19.43 19.66
C ALA A 77 11.54 -20.29 18.39
N LEU A 78 10.75 -19.85 17.41
CA LEU A 78 10.60 -20.54 16.13
C LEU A 78 11.92 -20.59 15.35
N MET A 79 12.70 -19.48 15.36
CA MET A 79 14.01 -19.44 14.73
C MET A 79 15.01 -20.37 15.43
N ALA A 80 15.02 -20.43 16.77
CA ALA A 80 15.86 -21.37 17.50
C ALA A 80 15.62 -22.83 17.07
N ILE A 81 14.35 -23.20 16.86
CA ILE A 81 13.99 -24.56 16.42
C ILE A 81 14.42 -24.79 14.96
N GLN A 82 14.25 -23.80 14.07
CA GLN A 82 14.63 -23.91 12.67
C GLN A 82 16.14 -24.15 12.46
N HIS A 83 17.01 -23.75 13.40
CA HIS A 83 18.44 -24.02 13.37
C HIS A 83 18.82 -25.43 13.83
N LEU A 84 17.89 -26.21 14.35
CA LEU A 84 18.13 -27.58 14.75
C LEU A 84 17.96 -28.56 13.57
N PRO A 85 18.67 -29.70 13.57
CA PRO A 85 18.42 -30.77 12.62
C PRO A 85 16.96 -31.17 12.63
N ILE A 86 16.36 -31.24 11.44
CA ILE A 86 14.89 -31.43 11.25
C ILE A 86 14.41 -32.73 11.92
N GLU A 87 15.24 -33.77 11.86
CA GLU A 87 14.93 -35.09 12.38
C GLU A 87 14.63 -35.08 13.91
N LYS A 88 15.18 -34.09 14.62
CA LYS A 88 15.00 -33.95 16.07
C LYS A 88 13.61 -33.44 16.45
N TRP A 89 12.91 -32.76 15.53
CA TRP A 89 11.67 -32.05 15.88
C TRP A 89 10.52 -32.21 14.88
N ALA A 90 10.75 -32.69 13.66
CA ALA A 90 9.71 -32.80 12.63
C ALA A 90 8.51 -33.64 13.09
N THR A 91 8.75 -34.81 13.70
CA THR A 91 7.67 -35.67 14.20
C THR A 91 6.84 -34.98 15.27
N LYS A 92 7.49 -34.28 16.21
CA LYS A 92 6.82 -33.49 17.23
C LYS A 92 5.97 -32.38 16.64
N ALA A 93 6.50 -31.67 15.62
CA ALA A 93 5.77 -30.63 14.90
C ALA A 93 4.51 -31.14 14.17
N LEU A 94 4.64 -32.29 13.48
CA LEU A 94 3.54 -32.91 12.74
C LEU A 94 2.43 -33.44 13.65
N THR A 95 2.73 -33.75 14.91
CA THR A 95 1.80 -34.34 15.89
C THR A 95 1.41 -33.37 17.02
N GLU A 96 1.81 -32.08 16.95
CA GLU A 96 1.41 -31.05 17.90
C GLU A 96 -0.13 -30.99 17.98
N LYS A 97 -0.67 -30.98 19.20
CA LYS A 97 -2.11 -31.04 19.42
C LYS A 97 -2.77 -29.67 19.48
N ASP A 98 -2.06 -28.70 20.01
CA ASP A 98 -2.55 -27.32 20.05
C ASP A 98 -2.62 -26.72 18.64
N SER A 99 -3.78 -26.22 18.25
CA SER A 99 -4.04 -25.74 16.88
C SER A 99 -3.21 -24.52 16.50
N GLY A 100 -3.05 -23.54 17.38
CA GLY A 100 -2.28 -22.33 17.15
C GLY A 100 -0.78 -22.62 17.07
N LYS A 101 -0.28 -23.36 18.04
CA LYS A 101 1.12 -23.83 18.07
C LYS A 101 1.46 -24.67 16.84
N ARG A 102 0.55 -25.58 16.45
CA ARG A 102 0.70 -26.40 15.24
C ARG A 102 0.83 -25.54 14.00
N ALA A 103 -0.01 -24.52 13.81
CA ALA A 103 0.07 -23.62 12.66
C ALA A 103 1.43 -22.94 12.57
N ASN A 104 1.95 -22.40 13.67
CA ASN A 104 3.23 -21.72 13.75
C ASN A 104 4.42 -22.65 13.51
N ILE A 105 4.43 -23.81 14.14
CA ILE A 105 5.56 -24.75 14.03
C ILE A 105 5.61 -25.44 12.67
N LEU A 106 4.46 -25.69 12.03
CA LEU A 106 4.42 -26.23 10.66
C LEU A 106 4.87 -25.22 9.63
N LEU A 107 4.69 -23.91 9.87
CA LEU A 107 5.33 -22.87 9.06
C LEU A 107 6.85 -22.98 9.15
N SER A 108 7.37 -23.13 10.37
CA SER A 108 8.80 -23.33 10.60
C SER A 108 9.32 -24.61 9.94
N LEU A 109 8.57 -25.69 10.04
CA LEU A 109 8.92 -26.97 9.40
C LEU A 109 8.92 -26.85 7.86
N SER A 110 7.94 -26.15 7.31
CA SER A 110 7.89 -25.88 5.86
C SER A 110 9.10 -25.08 5.38
N LYS A 111 9.57 -24.12 6.18
CA LYS A 111 10.73 -23.30 5.86
C LYS A 111 12.06 -24.05 6.02
N ALA A 112 12.17 -24.91 7.04
CA ALA A 112 13.40 -25.66 7.32
C ALA A 112 13.56 -26.88 6.39
N ALA A 113 12.47 -27.58 6.07
CA ALA A 113 12.49 -28.80 5.28
C ALA A 113 12.38 -28.58 3.76
N GLY A 114 11.99 -27.37 3.33
CA GLY A 114 11.84 -27.03 1.92
C GLY A 114 12.66 -25.80 1.53
N ILE A 115 13.26 -25.83 0.35
CA ILE A 115 14.03 -24.71 -0.19
C ILE A 115 13.11 -23.81 -1.01
N ASP A 116 13.26 -22.51 -0.86
CA ASP A 116 12.56 -21.51 -1.66
C ASP A 116 12.94 -21.65 -3.14
N PRO A 117 11.99 -21.74 -4.06
CA PRO A 117 12.29 -21.91 -5.50
C PRO A 117 13.21 -20.83 -6.09
N PHE A 118 13.15 -19.58 -5.59
CA PHE A 118 14.00 -18.49 -6.06
C PHE A 118 15.45 -18.59 -5.59
N HIS A 119 15.71 -19.33 -4.50
CA HIS A 119 17.05 -19.53 -3.93
C HIS A 119 17.57 -20.93 -4.18
N ARG A 120 16.76 -21.80 -4.83
CA ARG A 120 17.14 -23.17 -5.12
C ARG A 120 18.26 -23.22 -6.16
N LYS A 121 19.27 -24.06 -5.89
CA LYS A 121 20.41 -24.34 -6.78
C LYS A 121 20.26 -25.74 -7.38
N ASP A 122 20.88 -25.96 -8.52
CA ASP A 122 20.88 -27.29 -9.17
C ASP A 122 21.57 -28.37 -8.32
N THR A 123 22.48 -27.95 -7.41
CA THR A 123 23.17 -28.82 -6.45
C THR A 123 22.34 -29.20 -5.23
N ASP A 124 21.18 -28.57 -5.02
CA ASP A 124 20.33 -28.86 -3.87
C ASP A 124 19.62 -30.23 -4.02
N SER A 125 19.39 -30.88 -2.88
CA SER A 125 18.65 -32.14 -2.84
C SER A 125 17.27 -32.00 -3.49
N PRO A 126 16.72 -33.06 -4.12
CA PRO A 126 15.37 -33.04 -4.66
C PRO A 126 14.32 -32.62 -3.62
N VAL A 127 13.22 -32.01 -4.08
CA VAL A 127 12.11 -31.63 -3.19
C VAL A 127 11.51 -32.84 -2.51
N ASP A 128 11.52 -32.86 -1.17
CA ASP A 128 10.85 -33.91 -0.40
C ASP A 128 9.33 -33.72 -0.39
N ARG A 129 8.69 -34.19 -1.46
CA ARG A 129 7.21 -34.12 -1.59
C ARG A 129 6.48 -34.92 -0.51
N LYS A 130 7.12 -35.96 0.10
CA LYS A 130 6.50 -36.73 1.19
C LYS A 130 6.39 -35.89 2.45
N MET A 131 7.42 -35.12 2.77
CA MET A 131 7.36 -34.18 3.89
C MET A 131 6.29 -33.09 3.64
N GLY A 132 6.23 -32.52 2.46
CA GLY A 132 5.18 -31.58 2.07
C GLY A 132 3.76 -32.15 2.27
N GLN A 133 3.53 -33.41 1.86
CA GLN A 133 2.25 -34.08 2.08
C GLN A 133 1.92 -34.26 3.55
N LYS A 134 2.88 -34.67 4.40
CA LYS A 134 2.68 -34.80 5.87
C LYS A 134 2.33 -33.45 6.50
N ILE A 135 3.00 -32.37 6.09
CA ILE A 135 2.71 -31.01 6.58
C ILE A 135 1.27 -30.63 6.22
N LEU A 136 0.87 -30.77 4.95
CA LEU A 136 -0.50 -30.44 4.51
C LEU A 136 -1.57 -31.28 5.20
N GLN A 137 -1.30 -32.57 5.43
CA GLN A 137 -2.20 -33.43 6.21
C GLN A 137 -2.34 -33.00 7.66
N SER A 138 -1.24 -32.58 8.30
CA SER A 138 -1.26 -32.05 9.65
C SER A 138 -2.00 -30.71 9.73
N LEU A 139 -1.83 -29.82 8.75
CA LEU A 139 -2.57 -28.55 8.66
C LEU A 139 -4.09 -28.78 8.54
N LEU A 140 -4.52 -29.78 7.77
CA LEU A 140 -5.93 -30.14 7.60
C LEU A 140 -6.63 -30.62 8.89
N GLN A 141 -5.85 -31.00 9.90
CA GLN A 141 -6.39 -31.40 11.21
C GLN A 141 -6.64 -30.22 12.15
N ILE A 142 -6.16 -29.01 11.78
CA ILE A 142 -6.34 -27.79 12.57
C ILE A 142 -7.80 -27.33 12.47
N LYS A 143 -8.44 -27.14 13.63
CA LYS A 143 -9.79 -26.65 13.70
C LYS A 143 -9.81 -25.12 13.67
N TRP A 144 -10.43 -24.56 12.65
CA TRP A 144 -10.54 -23.11 12.45
C TRP A 144 -11.15 -22.37 13.64
N SER A 145 -12.13 -22.98 14.33
CA SER A 145 -12.82 -22.40 15.48
C SER A 145 -11.95 -22.23 16.73
N GLU A 146 -10.86 -23.00 16.82
CA GLU A 146 -9.92 -22.94 17.94
C GLU A 146 -8.86 -21.84 17.75
N LEU A 147 -8.78 -21.23 16.55
CA LEU A 147 -7.76 -20.27 16.21
C LEU A 147 -8.21 -18.82 16.46
N THR A 148 -7.30 -18.01 16.99
CA THR A 148 -7.39 -16.55 17.00
C THR A 148 -7.29 -15.98 15.57
N PRO A 149 -7.71 -14.73 15.33
CA PRO A 149 -7.55 -14.09 14.00
C PRO A 149 -6.11 -14.14 13.46
N SER A 150 -5.10 -13.89 14.29
CA SER A 150 -3.68 -13.94 13.91
C SER A 150 -3.24 -15.37 13.53
N GLU A 151 -3.70 -16.39 14.26
CA GLU A 151 -3.37 -17.79 13.98
C GLU A 151 -4.06 -18.29 12.70
N ARG A 152 -5.27 -17.81 12.39
CA ARG A 152 -5.94 -18.08 11.10
C ARG A 152 -5.12 -17.55 9.92
N LEU A 153 -4.57 -16.33 10.01
CA LEU A 153 -3.64 -15.81 9.01
C LEU A 153 -2.39 -16.69 8.90
N SER A 154 -1.81 -17.11 10.04
CA SER A 154 -0.66 -18.01 10.07
C SER A 154 -0.97 -19.36 9.41
N LEU A 155 -2.16 -19.93 9.64
CA LEU A 155 -2.59 -21.18 9.01
C LEU A 155 -2.64 -21.05 7.47
N VAL A 156 -3.33 -20.03 6.95
CA VAL A 156 -3.44 -19.83 5.50
C VAL A 156 -2.06 -19.57 4.89
N ARG A 157 -1.23 -18.75 5.56
CA ARG A 157 0.15 -18.50 5.12
C ARG A 157 0.99 -19.78 5.13
N THR A 158 0.78 -20.67 6.09
CA THR A 158 1.50 -21.94 6.14
C THR A 158 1.13 -22.85 4.98
N TYR A 159 -0.14 -22.89 4.58
CA TYR A 159 -0.55 -23.57 3.33
C TYR A 159 0.19 -23.03 2.12
N GLN A 160 0.25 -21.70 1.97
CA GLN A 160 0.95 -21.05 0.85
C GLN A 160 2.43 -21.43 0.83
N VAL A 161 3.13 -21.29 1.97
CA VAL A 161 4.57 -21.61 2.06
C VAL A 161 4.83 -23.07 1.79
N ALA A 162 4.01 -23.98 2.32
CA ALA A 162 4.14 -25.41 2.05
C ALA A 162 3.96 -25.72 0.57
N MET A 163 2.96 -25.15 -0.09
CA MET A 163 2.73 -25.35 -1.53
C MET A 163 3.82 -24.76 -2.41
N VAL A 164 4.35 -23.59 -2.06
CA VAL A 164 5.47 -22.98 -2.80
C VAL A 164 6.73 -23.83 -2.71
N ARG A 165 7.04 -24.38 -1.53
CA ARG A 165 8.28 -25.11 -1.29
C ARG A 165 8.23 -26.58 -1.72
N PHE A 166 7.07 -27.21 -1.65
CA PHE A 166 6.92 -28.64 -1.94
C PHE A 166 6.09 -28.94 -3.19
N GLY A 167 5.52 -27.90 -3.81
CA GLY A 167 4.69 -28.01 -5.00
C GLY A 167 3.21 -28.20 -4.73
N LYS A 168 2.41 -28.17 -5.79
CA LYS A 168 0.94 -28.30 -5.71
C LYS A 168 0.56 -29.67 -5.12
N PRO A 169 -0.42 -29.71 -4.18
CA PRO A 169 -0.87 -30.97 -3.59
C PRO A 169 -1.64 -31.85 -4.58
N SER A 170 -1.83 -33.12 -4.21
CA SER A 170 -2.66 -34.03 -5.00
C SER A 170 -4.13 -33.54 -5.05
N PRO A 171 -4.92 -33.89 -6.09
CA PRO A 171 -6.32 -33.46 -6.19
C PRO A 171 -7.16 -33.72 -4.94
N LYS A 172 -6.96 -34.88 -4.30
CA LYS A 172 -7.65 -35.23 -3.04
C LYS A 172 -7.33 -34.26 -1.90
N VAL A 173 -6.07 -33.86 -1.75
CA VAL A 173 -5.63 -32.91 -0.73
C VAL A 173 -6.08 -31.51 -1.09
N THR A 174 -5.96 -31.12 -2.35
CA THR A 174 -6.46 -29.84 -2.91
C THR A 174 -7.94 -29.64 -2.53
N ASN A 175 -8.80 -30.62 -2.83
CA ASN A 175 -10.23 -30.53 -2.52
C ASN A 175 -10.50 -30.35 -1.02
N LYS A 176 -9.75 -31.06 -0.16
CA LYS A 176 -9.88 -30.89 1.30
C LYS A 176 -9.50 -29.50 1.76
N ILE A 177 -8.42 -28.90 1.21
CA ILE A 177 -8.01 -27.55 1.53
C ILE A 177 -9.07 -26.55 1.05
N ILE A 178 -9.59 -26.72 -0.16
CA ILE A 178 -10.69 -25.87 -0.69
C ILE A 178 -11.91 -25.98 0.21
N THR A 179 -12.34 -27.19 0.60
CA THR A 179 -13.48 -27.40 1.51
C THR A 179 -13.28 -26.70 2.86
N GLN A 180 -12.06 -26.66 3.37
CA GLN A 180 -11.75 -25.98 4.62
C GLN A 180 -11.75 -24.43 4.47
N LEU A 181 -11.18 -23.90 3.40
CA LEU A 181 -10.90 -22.46 3.25
C LEU A 181 -11.99 -21.69 2.50
N ASP A 182 -12.61 -22.29 1.47
CA ASP A 182 -13.57 -21.59 0.62
C ASP A 182 -14.79 -21.00 1.35
N PRO A 183 -15.38 -21.69 2.38
CA PRO A 183 -16.46 -21.10 3.17
C PRO A 183 -16.05 -19.88 4.01
N ARG A 184 -14.76 -19.59 4.11
CA ARG A 184 -14.19 -18.44 4.84
C ARG A 184 -13.90 -17.25 3.95
N PHE A 185 -14.11 -17.39 2.65
CA PHE A 185 -13.91 -16.36 1.66
C PHE A 185 -15.25 -15.93 1.03
N PRO A 186 -15.59 -14.63 1.01
CA PRO A 186 -14.84 -13.52 1.60
C PRO A 186 -14.94 -13.44 3.12
N SER A 187 -13.96 -12.77 3.72
CA SER A 187 -13.86 -12.44 5.15
C SER A 187 -14.09 -10.94 5.36
N GLU A 188 -14.17 -10.50 6.62
CA GLU A 188 -14.23 -9.08 6.98
C GLU A 188 -12.85 -8.38 6.93
N SER A 189 -11.75 -9.14 7.05
CA SER A 189 -10.39 -8.62 7.05
C SER A 189 -9.80 -8.63 5.64
N PHE A 190 -9.18 -7.50 5.24
CA PHE A 190 -8.43 -7.40 4.00
C PHE A 190 -7.30 -8.43 3.92
N GLU A 191 -6.51 -8.57 4.98
CA GLU A 191 -5.36 -9.49 5.02
C GLU A 191 -5.81 -10.94 4.80
N MET A 192 -6.93 -11.32 5.43
CA MET A 192 -7.50 -12.65 5.25
C MET A 192 -8.05 -12.83 3.84
N ASN A 193 -8.75 -11.85 3.30
CA ASN A 193 -9.27 -11.88 1.94
C ASN A 193 -8.14 -12.02 0.91
N TRP A 194 -7.06 -11.27 1.07
CA TRP A 194 -5.90 -11.39 0.21
C TRP A 194 -5.31 -12.80 0.22
N LEU A 195 -5.00 -13.35 1.42
CA LEU A 195 -4.43 -14.69 1.55
C LEU A 195 -5.37 -15.78 0.99
N LEU A 196 -6.68 -15.68 1.27
CA LEU A 196 -7.67 -16.64 0.78
C LEU A 196 -7.83 -16.55 -0.74
N CYS A 197 -7.94 -15.34 -1.30
CA CYS A 197 -8.04 -15.13 -2.74
C CYS A 197 -6.84 -15.74 -3.48
N GLU A 198 -5.62 -15.47 -3.01
CA GLU A 198 -4.39 -16.01 -3.60
C GLU A 198 -4.32 -17.53 -3.47
N THR A 199 -4.65 -18.08 -2.28
CA THR A 199 -4.61 -19.53 -2.04
C THR A 199 -5.66 -20.27 -2.85
N LEU A 200 -6.91 -19.80 -2.87
CA LEU A 200 -7.99 -20.44 -3.61
C LEU A 200 -7.81 -20.32 -5.12
N SER A 201 -7.26 -19.21 -5.60
CA SER A 201 -6.87 -19.05 -7.01
C SER A 201 -5.77 -20.03 -7.41
N TYR A 202 -4.74 -20.18 -6.60
CA TYR A 202 -3.67 -21.15 -6.85
C TYR A 202 -4.18 -22.59 -6.88
N LEU A 203 -5.14 -22.92 -6.03
CA LEU A 203 -5.77 -24.24 -5.96
C LEU A 203 -6.85 -24.46 -7.03
N GLU A 204 -7.15 -23.47 -7.87
CA GLU A 204 -8.20 -23.50 -8.88
C GLU A 204 -9.60 -23.79 -8.29
N ALA A 205 -9.91 -23.17 -7.14
CA ALA A 205 -11.21 -23.34 -6.50
C ALA A 205 -12.34 -22.82 -7.40
N PRO A 206 -13.44 -23.58 -7.60
CA PRO A 206 -14.48 -23.22 -8.56
C PRO A 206 -15.15 -21.88 -8.30
N THR A 207 -15.20 -21.43 -7.06
CA THR A 207 -15.85 -20.18 -6.64
C THR A 207 -14.87 -19.00 -6.60
N ALA A 208 -13.57 -19.23 -6.78
CA ALA A 208 -12.54 -18.20 -6.60
C ALA A 208 -12.71 -17.00 -7.54
N ALA A 209 -13.09 -17.23 -8.81
CA ALA A 209 -13.35 -16.17 -9.76
C ALA A 209 -14.52 -15.28 -9.33
N GLN A 210 -15.66 -15.88 -8.99
CA GLN A 210 -16.85 -15.15 -8.60
C GLN A 210 -16.63 -14.33 -7.32
N LYS A 211 -16.10 -14.97 -6.28
CA LYS A 211 -15.84 -14.33 -4.99
C LYS A 211 -14.76 -13.24 -5.11
N GLY A 212 -13.66 -13.55 -5.83
CA GLY A 212 -12.57 -12.62 -6.06
C GLY A 212 -12.98 -11.37 -6.84
N ILE A 213 -13.77 -11.52 -7.91
CA ILE A 213 -14.31 -10.36 -8.66
C ILE A 213 -15.28 -9.56 -7.78
N SER A 214 -16.13 -10.22 -6.99
CA SER A 214 -17.05 -9.52 -6.08
C SER A 214 -16.31 -8.60 -5.10
N ILE A 215 -15.22 -9.06 -4.48
CA ILE A 215 -14.42 -8.21 -3.57
C ILE A 215 -13.58 -7.17 -4.32
N LEU A 216 -13.01 -7.52 -5.48
CA LEU A 216 -12.27 -6.58 -6.34
C LEU A 216 -13.12 -5.35 -6.67
N MET A 217 -14.39 -5.55 -7.03
CA MET A 217 -15.29 -4.46 -7.42
C MET A 217 -15.73 -3.59 -6.24
N ARG A 218 -15.69 -4.12 -5.01
CA ARG A 218 -16.14 -3.41 -3.80
C ARG A 218 -14.99 -2.87 -2.96
N ALA A 219 -13.75 -3.30 -3.21
CA ALA A 219 -12.60 -2.88 -2.44
C ALA A 219 -12.40 -1.35 -2.49
N PRO A 220 -12.24 -0.69 -1.33
CA PRO A 220 -12.25 0.76 -1.24
C PRO A 220 -10.98 1.42 -1.78
N THR A 221 -9.85 0.71 -1.74
CA THR A 221 -8.54 1.26 -2.13
C THR A 221 -7.98 0.59 -3.39
N GLN A 222 -7.15 1.33 -4.14
CA GLN A 222 -6.46 0.77 -5.31
C GLN A 222 -5.50 -0.35 -4.92
N GLU A 223 -4.89 -0.28 -3.73
CA GLU A 223 -3.97 -1.26 -3.19
C GLU A 223 -4.69 -2.60 -2.97
N GLU A 224 -5.84 -2.58 -2.31
CA GLU A 224 -6.65 -3.79 -2.13
C GLU A 224 -7.12 -4.37 -3.47
N GLN A 225 -7.61 -3.51 -4.36
CA GLN A 225 -8.04 -3.94 -5.70
C GLN A 225 -6.90 -4.60 -6.48
N MET A 226 -5.69 -4.04 -6.40
CA MET A 226 -4.51 -4.61 -7.06
C MET A 226 -4.14 -5.99 -6.52
N GLU A 227 -4.22 -6.21 -5.20
CA GLU A 227 -3.90 -7.50 -4.61
C GLU A 227 -4.89 -8.58 -5.05
N TYR A 228 -6.19 -8.27 -5.14
CA TYR A 228 -7.17 -9.19 -5.66
C TYR A 228 -6.98 -9.46 -7.16
N ALA A 229 -6.73 -8.41 -7.94
CA ALA A 229 -6.45 -8.58 -9.38
C ALA A 229 -5.20 -9.42 -9.62
N ARG A 230 -4.12 -9.18 -8.84
CA ARG A 230 -2.90 -9.96 -8.88
C ARG A 230 -3.14 -11.43 -8.53
N SER A 231 -3.96 -11.69 -7.53
CA SER A 231 -4.29 -13.06 -7.10
C SER A 231 -5.06 -13.84 -8.18
N LEU A 232 -5.94 -13.17 -8.92
CA LEU A 232 -6.78 -13.78 -9.95
C LEU A 232 -6.07 -13.99 -11.30
N ARG A 233 -4.92 -13.36 -11.56
CA ARG A 233 -4.31 -13.26 -12.89
C ARG A 233 -4.01 -14.61 -13.56
N ASN A 234 -3.69 -15.64 -12.78
CA ASN A 234 -3.33 -16.96 -13.27
C ASN A 234 -4.46 -18.00 -13.13
N LEU A 235 -5.59 -17.61 -12.53
CA LEU A 235 -6.73 -18.49 -12.33
C LEU A 235 -7.38 -18.85 -13.68
N LYS A 236 -7.60 -20.14 -13.91
CA LYS A 236 -8.22 -20.65 -15.14
C LYS A 236 -9.64 -21.15 -14.93
N SER A 237 -9.98 -21.63 -13.74
CA SER A 237 -11.29 -22.21 -13.42
C SER A 237 -12.31 -21.17 -12.92
N GLY A 238 -13.59 -21.53 -13.00
CA GLY A 238 -14.69 -20.76 -12.40
C GLY A 238 -15.04 -19.44 -13.09
N TRP A 239 -14.47 -19.14 -14.25
CA TRP A 239 -14.78 -17.94 -15.02
C TRP A 239 -16.03 -18.08 -15.87
N THR A 240 -16.84 -17.03 -15.86
CA THR A 240 -17.87 -16.78 -16.88
C THR A 240 -17.44 -15.61 -17.76
N ARG A 241 -18.11 -15.43 -18.90
CA ARG A 241 -17.86 -14.28 -19.79
C ARG A 241 -18.08 -12.95 -19.05
N GLU A 242 -19.09 -12.88 -18.18
CA GLU A 242 -19.38 -11.70 -17.38
C GLU A 242 -18.26 -11.39 -16.38
N LEU A 243 -17.79 -12.39 -15.62
CA LEU A 243 -16.68 -12.23 -14.66
C LEU A 243 -15.40 -11.80 -15.37
N ARG A 244 -15.07 -12.38 -16.52
CA ARG A 244 -13.93 -11.94 -17.35
C ARG A 244 -14.12 -10.50 -17.82
N THR A 245 -15.34 -10.12 -18.22
CA THR A 245 -15.64 -8.75 -18.65
C THR A 245 -15.42 -7.76 -17.51
N HIS A 246 -15.88 -8.04 -16.29
CA HIS A 246 -15.61 -7.21 -15.11
C HIS A 246 -14.13 -7.11 -14.83
N TYR A 247 -13.42 -8.22 -14.89
CA TYR A 247 -11.99 -8.26 -14.64
C TYR A 247 -11.19 -7.40 -15.64
N PHE A 248 -11.44 -7.53 -16.93
CA PHE A 248 -10.71 -6.75 -17.94
C PHE A 248 -11.14 -5.28 -18.00
N ASN A 249 -12.38 -4.94 -17.66
CA ASN A 249 -12.80 -3.55 -17.47
C ASN A 249 -12.10 -2.89 -16.27
N TRP A 250 -11.80 -3.67 -15.22
CA TRP A 250 -11.02 -3.14 -14.09
C TRP A 250 -9.64 -2.63 -14.54
N PHE A 251 -8.96 -3.28 -15.49
CA PHE A 251 -7.67 -2.79 -16.00
C PHE A 251 -7.79 -1.43 -16.70
N LEU A 252 -8.90 -1.15 -17.36
CA LEU A 252 -9.16 0.18 -17.95
C LEU A 252 -9.29 1.25 -16.87
N LYS A 253 -9.94 0.93 -15.74
CA LYS A 253 -10.01 1.80 -14.56
C LYS A 253 -8.62 1.95 -13.90
N ALA A 254 -7.93 0.84 -13.67
CA ALA A 254 -6.66 0.80 -12.98
C ALA A 254 -5.51 1.53 -13.71
N ALA A 255 -5.62 1.72 -15.02
CA ALA A 255 -4.68 2.55 -15.79
C ALA A 255 -4.63 4.01 -15.30
N ASN A 256 -5.67 4.48 -14.62
CA ASN A 256 -5.74 5.81 -14.01
C ASN A 256 -5.24 5.84 -12.55
N TYR A 257 -4.86 4.71 -11.97
CA TYR A 257 -4.32 4.66 -10.62
C TYR A 257 -2.94 5.28 -10.54
N ARG A 258 -2.58 5.80 -9.36
CA ARG A 258 -1.34 6.52 -9.14
C ARG A 258 -0.42 5.76 -8.19
N GLY A 259 0.87 5.78 -8.51
CA GLY A 259 1.88 5.11 -7.69
C GLY A 259 3.29 5.51 -8.12
N GLY A 260 4.29 4.84 -7.55
CA GLY A 260 5.69 5.09 -7.84
C GLY A 260 6.09 4.75 -9.29
N ALA A 261 7.33 5.03 -9.64
CA ALA A 261 7.87 4.96 -11.01
C ALA A 261 7.67 3.62 -11.76
N SER A 262 7.42 2.52 -11.05
CA SER A 262 7.19 1.19 -11.64
C SER A 262 5.72 0.76 -11.61
N PHE A 263 4.84 1.58 -11.08
CA PHE A 263 3.45 1.20 -10.78
C PHE A 263 2.66 0.80 -12.03
N THR A 264 2.72 1.62 -13.10
CA THR A 264 2.03 1.33 -14.36
C THR A 264 2.50 0.01 -14.97
N LYS A 265 3.81 -0.27 -14.94
CA LYS A 265 4.36 -1.56 -15.41
C LYS A 265 3.87 -2.74 -14.58
N PHE A 266 3.68 -2.54 -13.30
CA PHE A 266 3.16 -3.60 -12.42
C PHE A 266 1.72 -3.99 -12.80
N ILE A 267 0.86 -3.01 -13.06
CA ILE A 267 -0.51 -3.27 -13.57
C ILE A 267 -0.47 -3.95 -14.94
N GLU A 268 0.44 -3.53 -15.81
CA GLU A 268 0.64 -4.13 -17.13
C GLU A 268 1.05 -5.60 -17.03
N PHE A 269 1.97 -5.96 -16.12
CA PHE A 269 2.35 -7.35 -15.88
C PHE A 269 1.18 -8.20 -15.38
N ILE A 270 0.38 -7.70 -14.43
CA ILE A 270 -0.82 -8.40 -13.97
C ILE A 270 -1.78 -8.64 -15.13
N ARG A 271 -1.98 -7.64 -16.00
CA ARG A 271 -2.85 -7.75 -17.18
C ARG A 271 -2.33 -8.77 -18.19
N ASN A 272 -1.03 -8.78 -18.47
CA ASN A 272 -0.42 -9.69 -19.42
C ASN A 272 -0.54 -11.14 -18.93
N ASP A 273 -0.29 -11.42 -17.67
CA ASP A 273 -0.52 -12.73 -17.05
C ASP A 273 -1.99 -13.14 -17.16
N ALA A 274 -2.91 -12.21 -16.89
CA ALA A 274 -4.35 -12.45 -17.01
C ALA A 274 -4.78 -12.78 -18.43
N VAL A 275 -4.24 -12.09 -19.43
CA VAL A 275 -4.49 -12.38 -20.87
C VAL A 275 -3.91 -13.75 -21.23
N ALA A 276 -2.71 -14.08 -20.76
CA ALA A 276 -2.09 -15.37 -21.00
C ALA A 276 -2.85 -16.55 -20.36
N SER A 277 -3.68 -16.28 -19.33
CA SER A 277 -4.55 -17.30 -18.70
C SER A 277 -5.81 -17.64 -19.50
N LEU A 278 -6.16 -16.83 -20.52
CA LEU A 278 -7.36 -17.01 -21.31
C LEU A 278 -7.23 -18.18 -22.29
N SER A 279 -8.29 -18.97 -22.43
CA SER A 279 -8.42 -19.91 -23.53
C SER A 279 -8.57 -19.18 -24.88
N PRO A 280 -8.28 -19.82 -26.03
CA PRO A 280 -8.47 -19.23 -27.35
C PRO A 280 -9.91 -18.73 -27.60
N ALA A 281 -10.91 -19.43 -27.08
CA ALA A 281 -12.32 -19.03 -27.19
C ALA A 281 -12.60 -17.75 -26.38
N GLU A 282 -12.09 -17.64 -25.15
CA GLU A 282 -12.20 -16.45 -24.32
C GLU A 282 -11.49 -15.26 -24.97
N GLN A 283 -10.27 -15.46 -25.51
CA GLN A 283 -9.53 -14.40 -26.21
C GLN A 283 -10.34 -13.86 -27.41
N LYS A 284 -10.91 -14.73 -28.21
CA LYS A 284 -11.77 -14.33 -29.35
C LYS A 284 -13.01 -13.58 -28.87
N GLY A 285 -13.69 -14.10 -27.83
CA GLY A 285 -14.91 -13.49 -27.28
C GLY A 285 -14.68 -12.13 -26.60
N LEU A 286 -13.47 -11.84 -26.13
CA LEU A 286 -13.09 -10.62 -25.46
C LEU A 286 -12.22 -9.67 -26.30
N ALA A 287 -11.94 -10.02 -27.57
CA ALA A 287 -11.00 -9.29 -28.43
C ALA A 287 -11.26 -7.79 -28.48
N GLY A 288 -12.54 -7.37 -28.63
CA GLY A 288 -12.93 -5.96 -28.64
C GLY A 288 -12.65 -5.25 -27.32
N LEU A 289 -12.80 -5.95 -26.17
CA LEU A 289 -12.48 -5.40 -24.86
C LEU A 289 -10.96 -5.32 -24.63
N LEU A 290 -10.24 -6.36 -25.02
CA LEU A 290 -8.80 -6.43 -24.86
C LEU A 290 -8.06 -5.38 -25.71
N ALA A 291 -8.65 -4.98 -26.84
CA ALA A 291 -8.13 -3.91 -27.71
C ALA A 291 -8.42 -2.50 -27.19
N LYS A 292 -9.35 -2.33 -26.25
CA LYS A 292 -9.67 -1.01 -25.69
C LYS A 292 -8.47 -0.44 -24.97
N LYS A 293 -8.19 0.82 -25.25
CA LYS A 293 -7.22 1.63 -24.48
C LYS A 293 -7.95 2.39 -23.38
N ALA A 294 -7.32 2.50 -22.23
CA ALA A 294 -7.85 3.35 -21.17
C ALA A 294 -7.86 4.81 -21.63
N VAL A 295 -8.98 5.48 -21.42
CA VAL A 295 -9.06 6.93 -21.60
C VAL A 295 -8.46 7.55 -20.34
N MET A 296 -7.29 8.14 -20.50
CA MET A 296 -6.62 8.90 -19.44
C MET A 296 -6.91 10.38 -19.68
N LYS A 297 -7.86 10.93 -18.92
CA LYS A 297 -8.06 12.38 -18.93
C LYS A 297 -6.92 13.02 -18.13
N SER A 298 -6.30 14.02 -18.71
CA SER A 298 -5.36 14.86 -17.96
C SER A 298 -6.10 15.62 -16.85
N PRO A 299 -5.44 16.02 -15.76
CA PRO A 299 -6.05 16.88 -14.75
C PRO A 299 -6.66 18.16 -15.36
N ALA A 300 -6.03 18.72 -16.39
CA ALA A 300 -6.54 19.89 -17.10
C ALA A 300 -7.87 19.61 -17.84
N GLU A 301 -8.03 18.45 -18.48
CA GLU A 301 -9.28 18.07 -19.13
C GLU A 301 -10.40 17.85 -18.10
N VAL A 302 -10.10 17.20 -16.97
CA VAL A 302 -11.07 16.99 -15.88
C VAL A 302 -11.52 18.34 -15.29
N MET A 303 -10.59 19.26 -15.08
CA MET A 303 -10.89 20.63 -14.63
C MET A 303 -11.73 21.40 -15.67
N ALA A 304 -11.33 21.37 -16.94
CA ALA A 304 -12.05 22.06 -18.00
C ALA A 304 -13.51 21.58 -18.13
N GLU A 305 -13.75 20.28 -18.05
CA GLU A 305 -15.11 19.72 -18.06
C GLU A 305 -15.94 20.18 -16.84
N ALA A 306 -15.35 20.18 -15.65
CA ALA A 306 -16.04 20.60 -14.43
C ALA A 306 -16.30 22.13 -14.40
N MET A 307 -15.45 22.91 -15.08
CA MET A 307 -15.55 24.36 -15.23
C MET A 307 -16.48 24.80 -16.36
N ALA A 308 -16.86 23.91 -17.27
CA ALA A 308 -17.66 24.26 -18.44
C ALA A 308 -18.97 24.97 -18.06
N GLY A 309 -19.18 26.15 -18.62
CA GLY A 309 -20.35 26.99 -18.37
C GLY A 309 -20.39 27.72 -17.02
N ARG A 310 -19.31 27.66 -16.24
CA ARG A 310 -19.20 28.40 -14.97
C ARG A 310 -18.72 29.83 -15.22
N THR A 311 -19.25 30.76 -14.44
CA THR A 311 -18.87 32.16 -14.46
C THR A 311 -18.35 32.59 -13.09
N PHE A 312 -17.64 33.70 -13.04
CA PHE A 312 -17.23 34.31 -11.77
C PHE A 312 -18.45 34.67 -10.93
N VAL A 313 -18.46 34.25 -9.66
CA VAL A 313 -19.51 34.54 -8.69
C VAL A 313 -19.16 35.78 -7.89
N LYS A 314 -18.11 35.67 -7.08
CA LYS A 314 -17.56 36.80 -6.30
C LYS A 314 -16.21 36.47 -5.67
N ASN A 315 -15.52 37.46 -5.16
CA ASN A 315 -14.44 37.27 -4.21
C ASN A 315 -15.04 37.00 -2.82
N TRP A 316 -14.80 35.80 -2.30
CA TRP A 316 -15.31 35.37 -1.01
C TRP A 316 -14.44 35.90 0.13
N GLU A 317 -15.08 36.26 1.25
CA GLU A 317 -14.40 36.59 2.50
C GLU A 317 -14.44 35.38 3.46
N LEU A 318 -13.33 35.15 4.19
CA LEU A 318 -13.19 33.99 5.08
C LEU A 318 -14.28 33.98 6.15
N GLU A 319 -14.58 35.14 6.77
CA GLU A 319 -15.59 35.29 7.83
C GLU A 319 -16.98 34.90 7.34
N GLU A 320 -17.32 35.25 6.10
CA GLU A 320 -18.63 34.91 5.50
C GLU A 320 -18.81 33.42 5.34
N LEU A 321 -17.77 32.73 4.83
CA LEU A 321 -17.79 31.27 4.63
C LEU A 321 -17.68 30.50 5.95
N SER A 322 -16.87 30.98 6.88
CA SER A 322 -16.69 30.36 8.20
C SER A 322 -17.96 30.35 9.02
N LYS A 323 -18.77 31.43 9.00
CA LYS A 323 -20.09 31.45 9.66
C LYS A 323 -20.99 30.33 9.16
N SER A 324 -20.97 30.06 7.86
CA SER A 324 -21.79 29.01 7.25
C SER A 324 -21.26 27.61 7.56
N SER A 325 -19.95 27.41 7.60
CA SER A 325 -19.33 26.11 7.93
C SER A 325 -19.47 25.78 9.43
N SER A 326 -19.55 26.79 10.32
CA SER A 326 -19.71 26.60 11.77
C SER A 326 -21.09 26.07 12.16
N SER A 327 -22.13 26.28 11.34
CA SER A 327 -23.46 25.71 11.56
C SER A 327 -23.54 24.20 11.28
N GLY A 328 -22.45 23.62 10.85
CA GLY A 328 -22.29 22.21 10.56
C GLY A 328 -22.52 21.86 9.08
N LEU A 329 -21.80 20.87 8.63
CA LEU A 329 -21.87 20.38 7.24
C LEU A 329 -22.84 19.19 7.12
N LYS A 330 -24.12 19.37 7.54
CA LYS A 330 -25.15 18.33 7.40
C LYS A 330 -25.96 18.55 6.12
N GLY A 331 -26.51 17.45 5.56
CA GLY A 331 -27.33 17.50 4.37
C GLY A 331 -26.60 17.96 3.10
N ARG A 332 -25.29 17.73 3.05
CA ARG A 332 -24.44 18.12 1.92
C ARG A 332 -24.57 17.17 0.73
N ASN A 333 -24.24 17.66 -0.46
CA ASN A 333 -24.32 16.87 -1.68
C ASN A 333 -22.91 16.37 -2.07
N PHE A 334 -22.71 15.05 -1.97
CA PHE A 334 -21.44 14.39 -2.31
C PHE A 334 -21.02 14.64 -3.76
N GLN A 335 -21.95 14.48 -4.73
CA GLN A 335 -21.64 14.63 -6.16
C GLN A 335 -21.28 16.06 -6.53
N VAL A 336 -21.97 17.04 -5.93
CA VAL A 336 -21.61 18.45 -6.11
C VAL A 336 -20.24 18.74 -5.52
N GLY A 337 -19.94 18.28 -4.30
CA GLY A 337 -18.64 18.44 -3.67
C GLY A 337 -17.52 17.83 -4.51
N GLN A 338 -17.70 16.63 -5.05
CA GLN A 338 -16.75 15.97 -5.95
C GLN A 338 -16.53 16.78 -7.24
N LYS A 339 -17.61 17.29 -7.84
CA LYS A 339 -17.53 18.16 -9.02
C LYS A 339 -16.79 19.46 -8.73
N MET A 340 -17.02 20.07 -7.57
CA MET A 340 -16.33 21.30 -7.15
C MET A 340 -14.85 21.06 -6.86
N PHE A 341 -14.48 19.90 -6.35
CA PHE A 341 -13.09 19.51 -6.19
C PHE A 341 -12.35 19.44 -7.54
N ALA A 342 -13.04 18.98 -8.57
CA ALA A 342 -12.51 19.02 -9.94
C ALA A 342 -12.48 20.44 -10.52
N ALA A 343 -13.57 21.22 -10.36
CA ALA A 343 -13.68 22.59 -10.87
C ALA A 343 -12.66 23.54 -10.24
N GLY A 344 -12.38 23.38 -8.95
CA GLY A 344 -11.32 24.13 -8.26
C GLY A 344 -9.91 23.68 -8.64
N GLY A 345 -9.75 22.73 -9.56
CA GLY A 345 -8.44 22.23 -10.00
C GLY A 345 -7.67 21.43 -8.96
N CYS A 346 -8.30 21.04 -7.83
CA CYS A 346 -7.64 20.36 -6.70
C CYS A 346 -6.95 19.06 -7.14
N TYR A 347 -7.57 18.27 -8.04
CA TYR A 347 -7.00 17.06 -8.59
C TYR A 347 -5.68 17.27 -9.38
N ALA A 348 -5.40 18.47 -9.84
CA ALA A 348 -4.18 18.73 -10.57
C ALA A 348 -2.94 18.54 -9.70
N CYS A 349 -3.03 18.96 -8.45
CA CYS A 349 -1.91 18.98 -7.50
C CYS A 349 -2.08 17.99 -6.35
N HIS A 350 -3.30 17.77 -5.85
CA HIS A 350 -3.56 17.00 -4.65
C HIS A 350 -4.01 15.58 -4.97
N ARG A 351 -3.45 14.60 -4.27
CA ARG A 351 -4.02 13.26 -4.17
C ARG A 351 -5.27 13.32 -3.29
N PHE A 352 -6.33 12.61 -3.73
CA PHE A 352 -7.53 12.36 -2.94
C PHE A 352 -8.06 10.97 -3.24
N GLY A 353 -8.04 10.08 -2.25
CA GLY A 353 -8.29 8.66 -2.46
C GLY A 353 -7.31 8.05 -3.47
N ASN A 354 -7.86 7.51 -4.55
CA ASN A 354 -7.09 6.84 -5.60
C ASN A 354 -6.82 7.73 -6.82
N GLN A 355 -7.09 9.03 -6.74
CA GLN A 355 -7.02 9.98 -7.86
C GLN A 355 -6.21 11.21 -7.50
N GLY A 356 -5.83 11.99 -8.53
CA GLY A 356 -5.20 13.29 -8.37
C GLY A 356 -3.68 13.29 -8.51
N GLY A 357 -3.11 14.49 -8.33
CA GLY A 357 -1.68 14.78 -8.45
C GLY A 357 -0.87 14.43 -7.21
N MET A 358 0.43 14.69 -7.27
CA MET A 358 1.40 14.48 -6.18
C MET A 358 2.23 15.74 -5.90
N ASN A 359 1.83 16.87 -6.44
CA ASN A 359 2.56 18.14 -6.30
C ASN A 359 2.06 18.98 -5.12
N GLY A 360 1.04 18.51 -4.42
CA GLY A 360 0.50 19.04 -3.18
C GLY A 360 0.26 17.94 -2.15
N PRO A 361 -0.07 18.30 -0.88
CA PRO A 361 -0.41 17.34 0.17
C PRO A 361 -1.54 16.39 -0.23
N ASP A 362 -1.48 15.17 0.28
CA ASP A 362 -2.59 14.21 0.21
C ASP A 362 -3.75 14.68 1.11
N LEU A 363 -4.91 14.91 0.51
CA LEU A 363 -6.09 15.45 1.18
C LEU A 363 -7.03 14.35 1.70
N THR A 364 -6.77 13.08 1.44
CA THR A 364 -7.64 11.95 1.86
C THR A 364 -7.89 11.94 3.36
N GLY A 365 -6.87 12.25 4.17
CA GLY A 365 -6.97 12.31 5.64
C GLY A 365 -7.28 13.70 6.22
N SER A 366 -7.76 14.65 5.44
CA SER A 366 -7.96 16.04 5.87
C SER A 366 -8.97 16.19 7.01
N GLY A 367 -10.02 15.35 7.04
CA GLY A 367 -11.04 15.39 8.09
C GLY A 367 -10.54 15.10 9.51
N GLY A 368 -9.40 14.42 9.65
CA GLY A 368 -8.73 14.19 10.93
C GLY A 368 -7.74 15.28 11.34
N ARG A 369 -7.47 16.26 10.47
CA ARG A 369 -6.41 17.27 10.68
C ARG A 369 -6.92 18.70 10.68
N TYR A 370 -7.98 19.00 9.94
CA TYR A 370 -8.49 20.36 9.75
C TYR A 370 -9.92 20.50 10.24
N SER A 371 -10.22 21.61 10.91
CA SER A 371 -11.60 22.09 11.04
C SER A 371 -12.09 22.67 9.69
N PRO A 372 -13.41 22.84 9.48
CA PRO A 372 -13.91 23.51 8.29
C PRO A 372 -13.34 24.92 8.09
N HIS A 373 -13.13 25.66 9.17
CA HIS A 373 -12.53 27.00 9.14
C HIS A 373 -11.07 26.95 8.68
N ASP A 374 -10.25 26.06 9.27
CA ASP A 374 -8.83 25.95 8.93
C ASP A 374 -8.64 25.52 7.50
N LEU A 375 -9.49 24.59 7.00
CA LEU A 375 -9.45 24.16 5.61
C LEU A 375 -9.80 25.32 4.65
N LEU A 376 -10.81 26.12 4.97
CA LEU A 376 -11.14 27.33 4.21
C LEU A 376 -9.97 28.30 4.17
N GLU A 377 -9.36 28.58 5.32
CA GLU A 377 -8.20 29.47 5.42
C GLU A 377 -7.04 29.00 4.54
N GLN A 378 -6.74 27.70 4.57
CA GLN A 378 -5.69 27.12 3.72
C GLN A 378 -6.01 27.23 2.20
N ILE A 379 -7.28 27.15 1.81
CA ILE A 379 -7.69 27.27 0.41
C ILE A 379 -7.65 28.76 -0.04
N MET A 380 -8.10 29.66 0.83
CA MET A 380 -8.23 31.08 0.47
C MET A 380 -6.91 31.86 0.58
N TYR A 381 -6.04 31.47 1.53
CA TYR A 381 -4.76 32.12 1.80
C TYR A 381 -3.60 31.11 1.73
N PRO A 382 -3.36 30.47 0.57
CA PRO A 382 -2.46 29.33 0.46
C PRO A 382 -0.97 29.67 0.69
N SER A 383 -0.62 30.97 0.67
CA SER A 383 0.74 31.43 0.98
C SER A 383 0.94 31.83 2.44
N LYS A 384 -0.13 31.78 3.29
CA LYS A 384 -0.04 32.09 4.72
C LYS A 384 0.83 31.07 5.45
N GLU A 385 0.66 29.81 5.11
CA GLU A 385 1.44 28.69 5.63
C GLU A 385 1.67 27.67 4.50
N ILE A 386 2.92 27.46 4.13
CA ILE A 386 3.27 26.53 3.06
C ILE A 386 3.95 25.31 3.70
N ASN A 387 3.41 24.12 3.44
CA ASN A 387 4.03 22.88 3.91
C ASN A 387 5.42 22.72 3.29
N GLU A 388 6.45 22.53 4.11
CA GLU A 388 7.87 22.46 3.72
C GLU A 388 8.17 21.44 2.64
N GLN A 389 7.43 20.34 2.57
CA GLN A 389 7.60 19.29 1.55
C GLN A 389 7.19 19.76 0.14
N PHE A 390 6.39 20.83 0.05
CA PHE A 390 5.81 21.32 -1.21
C PHE A 390 6.22 22.77 -1.50
N VAL A 391 7.10 23.35 -0.68
CA VAL A 391 7.65 24.69 -0.94
C VAL A 391 8.46 24.66 -2.24
N PRO A 392 8.11 25.46 -3.27
CA PRO A 392 8.94 25.59 -4.43
C PRO A 392 10.28 26.24 -4.07
N THR A 393 11.31 25.89 -4.82
CA THR A 393 12.59 26.59 -4.76
C THR A 393 12.60 27.68 -5.83
N PHE A 394 12.88 28.89 -5.41
CA PHE A 394 13.12 30.02 -6.31
C PHE A 394 14.61 30.09 -6.61
N VAL A 395 14.95 30.09 -7.91
CA VAL A 395 16.33 30.11 -8.39
C VAL A 395 16.50 31.33 -9.29
N THR A 396 17.44 32.20 -8.96
CA THR A 396 17.86 33.29 -9.81
C THR A 396 19.20 32.94 -10.47
N LEU A 397 19.25 33.01 -11.78
CA LEU A 397 20.46 32.76 -12.53
C LEU A 397 21.29 34.03 -12.67
N LYS A 398 22.59 33.89 -12.89
CA LYS A 398 23.51 35.00 -13.17
C LYS A 398 23.14 35.78 -14.45
N SER A 399 22.38 35.16 -15.36
CA SER A 399 21.80 35.80 -16.53
C SER A 399 20.65 36.77 -16.21
N GLY A 400 20.14 36.78 -14.99
CA GLY A 400 18.93 37.49 -14.58
C GLY A 400 17.63 36.69 -14.76
N GLU A 401 17.68 35.51 -15.35
CA GLU A 401 16.53 34.62 -15.46
C GLU A 401 16.14 34.09 -14.08
N ALA A 402 14.83 34.03 -13.81
CA ALA A 402 14.28 33.47 -12.57
C ALA A 402 13.45 32.24 -12.88
N LEU A 403 13.68 31.18 -12.10
CA LEU A 403 12.96 29.90 -12.17
C LEU A 403 12.32 29.59 -10.81
N SER A 404 11.12 29.05 -10.85
CA SER A 404 10.46 28.53 -9.65
C SER A 404 10.01 27.10 -9.91
N GLY A 405 10.26 26.21 -8.98
CA GLY A 405 9.86 24.81 -9.12
C GLY A 405 10.28 23.95 -7.94
N VAL A 406 9.77 22.73 -7.91
CA VAL A 406 10.17 21.75 -6.89
C VAL A 406 11.49 21.10 -7.32
N VAL A 407 12.49 21.10 -6.43
CA VAL A 407 13.76 20.40 -6.69
C VAL A 407 13.50 18.90 -6.72
N VAL A 408 13.71 18.29 -7.88
CA VAL A 408 13.50 16.84 -8.06
C VAL A 408 14.81 16.07 -8.12
N ASN A 409 15.93 16.75 -8.35
CA ASN A 409 17.25 16.14 -8.31
C ASN A 409 18.36 17.16 -8.06
N LEU A 410 19.33 16.77 -7.25
CA LEU A 410 20.60 17.46 -7.04
C LEU A 410 21.71 16.49 -7.43
N ASN A 411 22.34 16.72 -8.59
CA ASN A 411 23.41 15.85 -9.07
C ASN A 411 24.70 16.67 -9.28
N GLY A 412 25.61 16.60 -8.31
CA GLY A 412 26.87 17.31 -8.35
C GLY A 412 26.69 18.79 -8.62
N ASP A 413 27.10 19.22 -9.81
CA ASP A 413 27.01 20.62 -10.24
C ASP A 413 25.69 20.99 -10.91
N ARG A 414 24.68 20.12 -10.87
CA ARG A 414 23.40 20.34 -11.55
C ARG A 414 22.21 20.27 -10.60
N VAL A 415 21.35 21.29 -10.67
CA VAL A 415 20.05 21.33 -9.99
C VAL A 415 18.96 21.08 -11.02
N THR A 416 18.11 20.10 -10.79
CA THR A 416 16.96 19.81 -11.67
C THR A 416 15.68 20.16 -10.94
N LEU A 417 14.88 21.04 -11.54
CA LEU A 417 13.60 21.54 -11.05
C LEU A 417 12.46 20.95 -11.89
N ASN A 418 11.36 20.62 -11.26
CA ASN A 418 10.06 20.53 -11.93
C ASN A 418 9.41 21.91 -11.88
N THR A 419 9.37 22.58 -13.02
CA THR A 419 8.85 23.94 -13.16
C THR A 419 7.40 23.96 -13.65
N ASP A 420 6.85 22.82 -14.06
CA ASP A 420 5.46 22.66 -14.48
C ASP A 420 4.73 21.66 -13.57
N LEU A 421 3.86 22.17 -12.71
CA LEU A 421 3.10 21.37 -11.75
C LEU A 421 2.05 20.48 -12.40
N TYR A 422 1.60 20.81 -13.61
CA TYR A 422 0.64 20.02 -14.37
C TYR A 422 1.32 18.89 -15.16
N ASN A 423 2.62 19.01 -15.41
CA ASN A 423 3.42 18.00 -16.10
C ASN A 423 4.64 17.57 -15.26
N PRO A 424 4.50 16.53 -14.44
CA PRO A 424 5.57 16.08 -13.55
C PRO A 424 6.82 15.55 -14.29
N ASN A 425 6.72 15.37 -15.61
CA ASN A 425 7.84 14.93 -16.45
C ASN A 425 8.63 16.08 -17.04
N GLN A 426 8.10 17.30 -17.00
CA GLN A 426 8.82 18.49 -17.47
C GLN A 426 9.85 18.92 -16.44
N ARG A 427 11.10 18.86 -16.83
CA ARG A 427 12.23 19.12 -15.94
C ARG A 427 13.17 20.11 -16.55
N THR A 428 13.50 21.15 -15.80
CA THR A 428 14.50 22.15 -16.15
C THR A 428 15.75 21.90 -15.33
N SER A 429 16.90 21.72 -15.99
CA SER A 429 18.17 21.49 -15.31
C SER A 429 19.10 22.69 -15.49
N VAL A 430 19.60 23.24 -14.38
CA VAL A 430 20.53 24.38 -14.33
C VAL A 430 21.86 23.94 -13.72
N GLN A 431 22.96 24.50 -14.22
CA GLN A 431 24.29 24.32 -13.67
C GLN A 431 24.41 25.14 -12.38
N ARG A 432 24.94 24.57 -11.33
CA ARG A 432 25.10 25.26 -10.05
C ARG A 432 25.94 26.53 -10.14
N LYS A 433 26.94 26.54 -11.03
CA LYS A 433 27.77 27.69 -11.30
C LYS A 433 27.02 28.88 -11.96
N GLU A 434 25.88 28.62 -12.59
CA GLU A 434 25.00 29.62 -13.23
C GLU A 434 24.00 30.21 -12.25
N ILE A 435 23.84 29.62 -11.08
CA ILE A 435 22.92 30.06 -10.04
C ILE A 435 23.57 31.24 -9.30
N GLN A 436 22.87 32.37 -9.24
CA GLN A 436 23.21 33.52 -8.43
C GLN A 436 22.69 33.36 -7.00
N SER A 437 21.41 32.96 -6.87
CA SER A 437 20.77 32.68 -5.58
C SER A 437 19.76 31.58 -5.71
N MET A 438 19.56 30.84 -4.62
CA MET A 438 18.57 29.76 -4.52
C MET A 438 18.03 29.72 -3.08
N GLY A 439 16.70 29.69 -2.93
CA GLY A 439 16.05 29.63 -1.65
C GLY A 439 14.58 29.20 -1.75
N PRO A 440 13.92 28.92 -0.62
CA PRO A 440 12.51 28.60 -0.60
C PRO A 440 11.67 29.80 -1.06
N SER A 441 10.60 29.50 -1.81
CA SER A 441 9.62 30.50 -2.22
C SER A 441 8.73 30.87 -1.04
N THR A 442 8.38 32.16 -0.94
CA THR A 442 7.36 32.65 0.00
C THR A 442 5.96 32.60 -0.60
N VAL A 443 5.84 32.23 -1.87
CA VAL A 443 4.56 32.12 -2.58
C VAL A 443 4.24 30.65 -2.80
N SER A 444 3.04 30.24 -2.41
CA SER A 444 2.51 28.89 -2.64
C SER A 444 2.30 28.64 -4.14
N PRO A 445 2.57 27.42 -4.62
CA PRO A 445 2.17 27.01 -5.97
C PRO A 445 0.64 26.85 -6.11
N MET A 446 -0.10 26.77 -5.00
CA MET A 446 -1.55 26.78 -5.01
C MET A 446 -2.05 28.21 -5.24
N PRO A 447 -2.79 28.49 -6.33
CA PRO A 447 -3.25 29.83 -6.60
C PRO A 447 -4.38 30.26 -5.64
N PRO A 448 -4.50 31.55 -5.32
CA PRO A 448 -5.67 32.08 -4.59
C PRO A 448 -6.89 32.14 -5.51
N GLY A 449 -8.09 32.32 -4.92
CA GLY A 449 -9.32 32.57 -5.66
C GLY A 449 -9.98 31.33 -6.27
N LEU A 450 -9.55 30.14 -5.92
CA LEU A 450 -10.11 28.87 -6.43
C LEU A 450 -11.61 28.71 -6.17
N LEU A 451 -12.15 29.37 -5.14
CA LEU A 451 -13.56 29.33 -4.76
C LEU A 451 -14.41 30.37 -5.48
N ASN A 452 -13.81 31.32 -6.22
CA ASN A 452 -14.52 32.49 -6.75
C ASN A 452 -15.51 32.18 -7.88
N MET A 453 -15.46 30.95 -8.43
CA MET A 453 -16.42 30.45 -9.45
C MET A 453 -17.44 29.46 -8.89
N MET A 454 -17.58 29.40 -7.57
CA MET A 454 -18.50 28.52 -6.86
C MET A 454 -19.50 29.32 -6.07
N GLU A 455 -20.74 28.85 -6.05
CA GLU A 455 -21.77 29.34 -5.15
C GLU A 455 -21.46 28.93 -3.71
N LYS A 456 -22.01 29.63 -2.75
CA LYS A 456 -21.76 29.37 -1.31
C LYS A 456 -22.04 27.92 -0.90
N GLU A 457 -23.19 27.40 -1.34
CA GLU A 457 -23.58 26.02 -1.02
C GLU A 457 -22.66 24.99 -1.68
N GLU A 458 -22.17 25.27 -2.89
CA GLU A 458 -21.19 24.43 -3.55
C GLU A 458 -19.85 24.40 -2.80
N ILE A 459 -19.44 25.52 -2.19
CA ILE A 459 -18.25 25.58 -1.34
C ILE A 459 -18.46 24.72 -0.09
N MET A 460 -19.65 24.76 0.53
CA MET A 460 -19.96 23.90 1.67
C MET A 460 -19.97 22.41 1.29
N ASP A 461 -20.46 22.05 0.12
CA ASP A 461 -20.43 20.70 -0.41
C ASP A 461 -18.97 20.23 -0.69
N LEU A 462 -18.13 21.12 -1.23
CA LEU A 462 -16.69 20.87 -1.41
C LEU A 462 -15.99 20.59 -0.08
N LEU A 463 -16.23 21.40 0.95
CA LEU A 463 -15.65 21.19 2.27
C LEU A 463 -16.08 19.84 2.86
N ALA A 464 -17.37 19.52 2.76
CA ALA A 464 -17.91 18.24 3.21
C ALA A 464 -17.25 17.07 2.48
N TYR A 465 -17.06 17.19 1.16
CA TYR A 465 -16.39 16.17 0.34
C TYR A 465 -14.95 15.95 0.78
N ILE A 466 -14.17 17.01 0.99
CA ILE A 466 -12.77 16.92 1.42
C ILE A 466 -12.68 16.35 2.85
N LEU A 467 -13.46 16.89 3.78
CA LEU A 467 -13.41 16.49 5.20
C LEU A 467 -13.98 15.10 5.47
N SER A 468 -14.84 14.57 4.57
CA SER A 468 -15.31 13.18 4.64
C SER A 468 -14.28 12.17 4.17
N GLY A 469 -13.16 12.61 3.58
CA GLY A 469 -12.21 11.71 2.93
C GLY A 469 -12.76 11.01 1.68
N GLY A 470 -13.87 11.52 1.11
CA GLY A 470 -14.55 10.91 -0.02
C GLY A 470 -15.46 9.72 0.36
N ASP A 471 -15.79 9.55 1.64
CA ASP A 471 -16.74 8.55 2.12
C ASP A 471 -18.18 9.02 1.88
N THR A 472 -18.90 8.37 0.96
CA THR A 472 -20.31 8.66 0.64
C THR A 472 -21.27 8.42 1.80
N ASN A 473 -20.87 7.61 2.80
CA ASN A 473 -21.68 7.28 3.97
C ASN A 473 -21.40 8.21 5.17
N HIS A 474 -20.49 9.19 4.97
CA HIS A 474 -20.15 10.11 6.04
C HIS A 474 -21.36 10.92 6.49
N ARG A 475 -21.47 11.22 7.80
CA ARG A 475 -22.58 11.95 8.43
C ARG A 475 -22.91 13.33 7.80
N PHE A 476 -22.01 13.88 6.98
CA PHE A 476 -22.24 15.14 6.27
C PHE A 476 -23.29 14.99 5.15
N PHE A 477 -23.45 13.81 4.60
CA PHE A 477 -24.35 13.51 3.49
C PHE A 477 -25.65 12.83 3.91
N SER A 478 -25.83 12.63 5.22
CA SER A 478 -27.10 12.16 5.79
C SER A 478 -28.00 13.35 6.11
N ASN A 479 -29.29 13.21 5.85
CA ASN A 479 -30.32 14.18 6.20
C ASN A 479 -30.52 14.27 7.72
#